data_84c366a24f4eb491116258ac7fa097cd
#
_entry.id   84c366a24f4eb491116258ac7fa097cd
#
_cell.length_a   1.000
_cell.length_b   1.000
_cell.length_c   1.000
_cell.angle_alpha   90.00
_cell.angle_beta   90.00
_cell.angle_gamma   90.00
#
_symmetry.space_group_name_H-M   'P 1'
#
loop_
_entity.id
_entity.type
_entity.pdbx_description
1 polymer ?
#
loop_
_entity_poly.entity_id
_entity_poly.type
_entity_poly.pdbx_seq_one_letter_code
_entity_poly.pdbx_strand_id
1 'polypeptide(L)'
;MFDNEPDLNLVRLFVAMVESRNLSEAAQRCGMTRSNMSHRLKRLELALGAQLLRRTTRHVELTQAGRLLYQHGVRLLDEMRAARSSIDSLGGTVRGDVRIRLPTGLGHLYLAPVLLEFTRRHPDIALRVHINDNIGDLVSAEVDLALKITSAPPEDHVARRLCAIQWCLCATPGFLLDGRPVRTLAQLGRCSMIAPQSLGRRFDLRLKPAHGDPLILRVAPRLQSGDYPFLRDAVLAGLGVALLPRYAVWTQLRDGLLTEILPEFEPEGVGNAVYLLTAPNRFPSMATQALAGFVREQIERHQGDWRRPARPAAP
;
A
#
# COMPACT_ATOMS: atom_id res chain seq x y z
N MET A 1 16.93 -34.38 24.47
CA MET A 1 17.37 -32.99 24.66
C MET A 1 16.43 -32.00 23.92
N PHE A 2 15.22 -32.43 23.51
CA PHE A 2 14.21 -31.64 22.80
C PHE A 2 12.88 -31.52 23.57
N ASP A 3 12.87 -31.88 24.85
CA ASP A 3 11.61 -32.03 25.65
C ASP A 3 10.93 -30.70 26.05
N ASN A 4 11.54 -29.53 25.75
CA ASN A 4 11.00 -28.24 26.13
C ASN A 4 10.80 -27.25 24.95
N GLU A 5 10.90 -27.74 23.73
CA GLU A 5 10.61 -26.89 22.56
C GLU A 5 9.09 -26.78 22.32
N PRO A 6 8.56 -25.59 22.10
CA PRO A 6 7.15 -25.41 21.82
C PRO A 6 6.78 -26.10 20.50
N ASP A 7 5.76 -26.96 20.53
CA ASP A 7 5.20 -27.61 19.33
C ASP A 7 4.78 -26.56 18.28
N LEU A 8 5.31 -26.68 17.08
CA LEU A 8 5.05 -25.78 15.96
C LEU A 8 3.53 -25.65 15.65
N ASN A 9 2.75 -26.70 15.87
CA ASN A 9 1.30 -26.64 15.74
C ASN A 9 0.66 -25.73 16.79
N LEU A 10 1.20 -25.65 17.99
CA LEU A 10 0.73 -24.71 19.02
C LEU A 10 1.06 -23.27 18.64
N VAL A 11 2.25 -23.04 18.06
CA VAL A 11 2.63 -21.71 17.54
C VAL A 11 1.70 -21.29 16.40
N ARG A 12 1.38 -22.19 15.47
CA ARG A 12 0.43 -21.93 14.38
C ARG A 12 -0.97 -21.57 14.92
N LEU A 13 -1.44 -22.28 15.91
CA LEU A 13 -2.73 -22.00 16.54
C LEU A 13 -2.72 -20.65 17.26
N PHE A 14 -1.62 -20.32 17.93
CA PHE A 14 -1.47 -19.03 18.60
C PHE A 14 -1.51 -17.87 17.60
N VAL A 15 -0.78 -17.97 16.48
CA VAL A 15 -0.85 -16.98 15.39
C VAL A 15 -2.30 -16.83 14.89
N ALA A 16 -3.00 -17.93 14.64
CA ALA A 16 -4.41 -17.88 14.21
C ALA A 16 -5.34 -17.25 15.26
N MET A 17 -5.06 -17.41 16.57
CA MET A 17 -5.81 -16.73 17.63
C MET A 17 -5.62 -15.22 17.61
N VAL A 18 -4.39 -14.76 17.39
CA VAL A 18 -4.06 -13.33 17.33
C VAL A 18 -4.69 -12.66 16.11
N GLU A 19 -4.74 -13.36 14.99
CA GLU A 19 -5.31 -12.87 13.73
C GLU A 19 -6.85 -12.92 13.68
N SER A 20 -7.48 -13.49 14.68
CA SER A 20 -8.93 -13.58 14.78
C SER A 20 -9.46 -12.53 15.77
N ARG A 21 -10.69 -12.05 15.53
CA ARG A 21 -11.33 -11.06 16.41
C ARG A 21 -11.52 -11.57 17.84
N ASN A 22 -11.73 -12.89 17.97
CA ASN A 22 -11.93 -13.54 19.26
C ASN A 22 -11.57 -15.03 19.19
N LEU A 23 -11.46 -15.68 20.36
CA LEU A 23 -11.08 -17.08 20.48
C LEU A 23 -12.08 -18.05 19.82
N SER A 24 -13.36 -17.70 19.74
CA SER A 24 -14.39 -18.54 19.12
C SER A 24 -14.25 -18.57 17.60
N GLU A 25 -13.98 -17.44 16.98
CA GLU A 25 -13.67 -17.34 15.55
C GLU A 25 -12.38 -18.09 15.20
N ALA A 26 -11.33 -17.93 16.02
CA ALA A 26 -10.09 -18.68 15.86
C ALA A 26 -10.32 -20.21 15.89
N ALA A 27 -11.10 -20.68 16.86
CA ALA A 27 -11.44 -22.09 17.00
C ALA A 27 -12.20 -22.61 15.79
N GLN A 28 -13.19 -21.87 15.31
CA GLN A 28 -13.98 -22.23 14.12
C GLN A 28 -13.09 -22.30 12.86
N ARG A 29 -12.21 -21.31 12.63
CA ARG A 29 -11.24 -21.31 11.52
C ARG A 29 -10.28 -22.50 11.55
N CYS A 30 -9.95 -22.99 12.76
CA CYS A 30 -9.05 -24.13 12.94
C CYS A 30 -9.80 -25.48 13.07
N GLY A 31 -11.11 -25.53 12.86
CA GLY A 31 -11.91 -26.76 12.93
C GLY A 31 -11.96 -27.40 14.32
N MET A 32 -11.93 -26.59 15.40
CA MET A 32 -11.91 -27.08 16.78
C MET A 32 -12.87 -26.31 17.68
N THR A 33 -13.11 -26.85 18.90
CA THR A 33 -13.93 -26.17 19.90
C THR A 33 -13.13 -25.07 20.61
N ARG A 34 -13.83 -24.05 21.13
CA ARG A 34 -13.23 -22.98 21.93
C ARG A 34 -12.49 -23.54 23.18
N SER A 35 -13.03 -24.59 23.80
CA SER A 35 -12.40 -25.25 24.95
C SER A 35 -11.05 -25.87 24.57
N ASN A 36 -11.01 -26.61 23.46
CA ASN A 36 -9.77 -27.21 22.94
C ASN A 36 -8.74 -26.14 22.58
N MET A 37 -9.15 -25.06 21.93
CA MET A 37 -8.30 -23.91 21.60
C MET A 37 -7.69 -23.28 22.87
N SER A 38 -8.51 -23.06 23.91
CA SER A 38 -8.05 -22.53 25.21
C SER A 38 -7.08 -23.47 25.92
N HIS A 39 -7.31 -24.78 25.84
CA HIS A 39 -6.42 -25.80 26.44
C HIS A 39 -5.05 -25.80 25.72
N ARG A 40 -5.04 -25.70 24.38
CA ARG A 40 -3.80 -25.66 23.59
C ARG A 40 -3.01 -24.37 23.84
N LEU A 41 -3.69 -23.23 24.03
CA LEU A 41 -3.03 -21.98 24.45
C LEU A 41 -2.33 -22.16 25.80
N LYS A 42 -3.02 -22.72 26.81
CA LYS A 42 -2.41 -22.98 28.11
C LYS A 42 -1.19 -23.89 28.03
N ARG A 43 -1.23 -24.93 27.18
CA ARG A 43 -0.05 -25.78 26.95
C ARG A 43 1.13 -25.01 26.39
N LEU A 44 0.89 -24.09 25.44
CA LEU A 44 1.94 -23.25 24.87
C LEU A 44 2.50 -22.27 25.91
N GLU A 45 1.63 -21.64 26.72
CA GLU A 45 2.04 -20.74 27.80
C GLU A 45 2.86 -21.47 28.88
N LEU A 46 2.49 -22.69 29.21
CA LEU A 46 3.25 -23.54 30.14
C LEU A 46 4.63 -23.93 29.57
N ALA A 47 4.69 -24.33 28.31
CA ALA A 47 5.95 -24.68 27.66
C ALA A 47 6.93 -23.49 27.58
N LEU A 48 6.40 -22.27 27.45
CA LEU A 48 7.20 -21.03 27.37
C LEU A 48 7.43 -20.37 28.74
N GLY A 49 6.73 -20.82 29.78
CA GLY A 49 6.80 -20.21 31.11
C GLY A 49 6.27 -18.78 31.16
N ALA A 50 5.43 -18.37 30.19
CA ALA A 50 4.95 -17.01 30.07
C ALA A 50 3.50 -16.95 29.58
N GLN A 51 2.72 -16.02 30.13
CA GLN A 51 1.41 -15.68 29.58
C GLN A 51 1.57 -14.91 28.26
N LEU A 52 0.85 -15.35 27.23
CA LEU A 52 0.89 -14.75 25.89
C LEU A 52 -0.29 -13.82 25.64
N LEU A 53 -1.46 -14.14 26.22
CA LEU A 53 -2.69 -13.37 26.06
C LEU A 53 -3.22 -12.90 27.42
N ARG A 54 -3.66 -11.64 27.46
CA ARG A 54 -4.48 -11.12 28.58
C ARG A 54 -5.95 -11.33 28.24
N ARG A 55 -6.68 -11.93 29.18
CA ARG A 55 -8.12 -12.10 29.05
C ARG A 55 -8.82 -10.78 29.37
N THR A 56 -9.32 -10.09 28.37
CA THR A 56 -10.38 -9.10 28.54
C THR A 56 -11.70 -9.72 28.06
N THR A 57 -12.82 -9.29 28.61
CA THR A 57 -14.14 -9.86 28.30
C THR A 57 -14.58 -9.62 26.85
N ARG A 58 -13.92 -8.73 26.10
CA ARG A 58 -14.33 -8.31 24.75
C ARG A 58 -13.25 -8.43 23.68
N HIS A 59 -11.95 -8.43 24.03
CA HIS A 59 -10.85 -8.49 23.05
C HIS A 59 -9.72 -9.39 23.54
N VAL A 60 -8.96 -9.93 22.58
CA VAL A 60 -7.69 -10.63 22.82
C VAL A 60 -6.59 -9.59 22.85
N GLU A 61 -5.95 -9.40 24.00
CA GLU A 61 -4.79 -8.49 24.13
C GLU A 61 -3.51 -9.30 24.28
N LEU A 62 -2.49 -8.95 23.49
CA LEU A 62 -1.17 -9.56 23.59
C LEU A 62 -0.37 -9.01 24.77
N THR A 63 0.25 -9.91 25.55
CA THR A 63 1.33 -9.53 26.46
C THR A 63 2.60 -9.16 25.67
N GLN A 64 3.65 -8.68 26.35
CA GLN A 64 4.94 -8.48 25.72
C GLN A 64 5.51 -9.79 25.14
N ALA A 65 5.44 -10.89 25.92
CA ALA A 65 5.83 -12.22 25.46
C ALA A 65 4.97 -12.69 24.28
N GLY A 66 3.66 -12.42 24.30
CA GLY A 66 2.74 -12.71 23.21
C GLY A 66 3.13 -11.97 21.91
N ARG A 67 3.48 -10.68 22.00
CA ARG A 67 3.95 -9.91 20.83
C ARG A 67 5.23 -10.49 20.23
N LEU A 68 6.20 -10.83 21.08
CA LEU A 68 7.45 -11.47 20.64
C LEU A 68 7.17 -12.81 19.96
N LEU A 69 6.42 -13.68 20.61
CA LEU A 69 6.07 -14.98 20.02
C LEU A 69 5.29 -14.84 18.71
N TYR A 70 4.36 -13.90 18.63
CA TYR A 70 3.60 -13.64 17.41
C TYR A 70 4.52 -13.27 16.25
N GLN A 71 5.44 -12.31 16.47
CA GLN A 71 6.40 -11.88 15.46
C GLN A 71 7.29 -13.03 14.96
N HIS A 72 7.82 -13.85 15.89
CA HIS A 72 8.65 -15.00 15.54
C HIS A 72 7.82 -16.12 14.91
N GLY A 73 6.62 -16.40 15.44
CA GLY A 73 5.73 -17.43 14.94
C GLY A 73 5.29 -17.18 13.50
N VAL A 74 4.96 -15.93 13.17
CA VAL A 74 4.64 -15.53 11.80
C VAL A 74 5.81 -15.83 10.85
N ARG A 75 7.04 -15.40 11.22
CA ARG A 75 8.23 -15.63 10.38
C ARG A 75 8.49 -17.12 10.14
N LEU A 76 8.37 -17.92 11.19
CA LEU A 76 8.59 -19.37 11.13
C LEU A 76 7.56 -20.06 10.23
N LEU A 77 6.27 -19.67 10.32
CA LEU A 77 5.23 -20.19 9.44
C LEU A 77 5.42 -19.75 7.98
N ASP A 78 5.94 -18.56 7.76
CA ASP A 78 6.24 -18.07 6.41
C ASP A 78 7.41 -18.81 5.80
N GLU A 79 8.47 -19.08 6.57
CA GLU A 79 9.62 -19.86 6.12
C GLU A 79 9.21 -21.28 5.72
N MET A 80 8.36 -21.93 6.53
CA MET A 80 7.80 -23.23 6.19
C MET A 80 6.96 -23.19 4.88
N ARG A 81 6.19 -22.12 4.66
CA ARG A 81 5.46 -21.93 3.40
C ARG A 81 6.39 -21.70 2.23
N ALA A 82 7.44 -20.88 2.40
CA ALA A 82 8.44 -20.64 1.37
C ALA A 82 9.20 -21.92 0.99
N ALA A 83 9.62 -22.71 1.98
CA ALA A 83 10.27 -24.00 1.76
C ALA A 83 9.37 -24.96 0.97
N ARG A 84 8.10 -25.07 1.37
CA ARG A 84 7.11 -25.89 0.65
C ARG A 84 6.92 -25.41 -0.79
N SER A 85 6.74 -24.10 -1.00
CA SER A 85 6.61 -23.52 -2.33
C SER A 85 7.84 -23.77 -3.20
N SER A 86 9.04 -23.74 -2.63
CA SER A 86 10.28 -24.04 -3.34
C SER A 86 10.35 -25.51 -3.76
N ILE A 87 9.93 -26.44 -2.89
CA ILE A 87 9.85 -27.87 -3.20
C ILE A 87 8.81 -28.12 -4.29
N ASP A 88 7.61 -27.52 -4.15
CA ASP A 88 6.53 -27.66 -5.14
C ASP A 88 6.94 -27.11 -6.52
N SER A 89 7.81 -26.10 -6.55
CA SER A 89 8.34 -25.49 -7.78
C SER A 89 9.41 -26.34 -8.51
N LEU A 90 9.98 -27.37 -7.86
CA LEU A 90 10.87 -28.31 -8.54
C LEU A 90 10.16 -29.05 -9.67
N GLY A 91 8.83 -29.12 -9.66
CA GLY A 91 7.98 -29.64 -10.73
C GLY A 91 7.75 -28.69 -11.93
N GLY A 92 8.43 -27.53 -11.98
CA GLY A 92 8.40 -26.60 -13.13
C GLY A 92 7.25 -25.61 -13.16
N THR A 93 6.24 -25.72 -12.28
CA THR A 93 5.12 -24.77 -12.19
C THR A 93 5.19 -23.96 -10.89
N VAL A 94 5.16 -22.63 -11.03
CA VAL A 94 5.11 -21.74 -9.87
C VAL A 94 3.69 -21.70 -9.32
N ARG A 95 3.53 -22.15 -8.07
CA ARG A 95 2.23 -22.21 -7.39
C ARG A 95 2.31 -21.71 -5.95
N GLY A 96 1.18 -21.36 -5.35
CA GLY A 96 1.09 -20.96 -3.94
C GLY A 96 0.17 -19.77 -3.70
N ASP A 97 0.18 -19.26 -2.48
CA ASP A 97 -0.59 -18.08 -2.05
C ASP A 97 0.31 -16.85 -1.99
N VAL A 98 -0.16 -15.71 -2.50
CA VAL A 98 0.52 -14.41 -2.37
C VAL A 98 -0.47 -13.35 -1.92
N ARG A 99 -0.08 -12.58 -0.93
CA ARG A 99 -0.86 -11.47 -0.36
C ARG A 99 -0.15 -10.16 -0.63
N ILE A 100 -0.83 -9.28 -1.36
CA ILE A 100 -0.29 -7.97 -1.71
C ILE A 100 -1.16 -6.85 -1.13
N ARG A 101 -0.51 -5.82 -0.61
CA ARG A 101 -1.18 -4.58 -0.19
C ARG A 101 -0.78 -3.42 -1.10
N LEU A 102 -1.76 -2.64 -1.50
CA LEU A 102 -1.61 -1.53 -2.46
C LEU A 102 -2.20 -0.25 -1.89
N PRO A 103 -1.58 0.92 -2.15
CA PRO A 103 -2.22 2.21 -1.88
C PRO A 103 -3.46 2.37 -2.75
N THR A 104 -4.51 2.99 -2.21
CA THR A 104 -5.83 3.13 -2.83
C THR A 104 -5.76 3.64 -4.26
N GLY A 105 -5.06 4.76 -4.49
CA GLY A 105 -4.95 5.37 -5.82
C GLY A 105 -4.25 4.47 -6.82
N LEU A 106 -3.05 3.98 -6.48
CA LEU A 106 -2.26 3.14 -7.38
C LEU A 106 -2.93 1.79 -7.64
N GLY A 107 -3.56 1.21 -6.60
CA GLY A 107 -4.26 -0.06 -6.68
C GLY A 107 -5.44 -0.01 -7.66
N HIS A 108 -6.35 0.94 -7.49
CA HIS A 108 -7.55 1.05 -8.32
C HIS A 108 -7.28 1.62 -9.71
N LEU A 109 -6.44 2.63 -9.81
CA LEU A 109 -6.29 3.40 -11.05
C LEU A 109 -5.26 2.82 -12.02
N TYR A 110 -4.35 1.98 -11.51
CA TYR A 110 -3.29 1.41 -12.35
C TYR A 110 -3.08 -0.10 -12.17
N LEU A 111 -2.93 -0.59 -10.93
CA LEU A 111 -2.51 -1.97 -10.71
C LEU A 111 -3.63 -3.00 -10.84
N ALA A 112 -4.89 -2.62 -10.74
CA ALA A 112 -5.99 -3.57 -10.86
C ALA A 112 -5.94 -4.39 -12.17
N PRO A 113 -5.86 -3.80 -13.38
CA PRO A 113 -5.72 -4.59 -14.61
C PRO A 113 -4.41 -5.39 -14.68
N VAL A 114 -3.32 -4.89 -14.10
CA VAL A 114 -2.03 -5.58 -14.02
C VAL A 114 -2.14 -6.88 -13.20
N LEU A 115 -2.80 -6.82 -12.04
CA LEU A 115 -3.00 -7.98 -11.18
C LEU A 115 -3.97 -9.00 -11.78
N LEU A 116 -5.01 -8.54 -12.48
CA LEU A 116 -5.91 -9.41 -13.22
C LEU A 116 -5.17 -10.17 -14.35
N GLU A 117 -4.25 -9.50 -15.04
CA GLU A 117 -3.41 -10.12 -16.05
C GLU A 117 -2.42 -11.13 -15.43
N PHE A 118 -1.81 -10.79 -14.28
CA PHE A 118 -0.98 -11.74 -13.54
C PHE A 118 -1.75 -13.01 -13.18
N THR A 119 -2.96 -12.87 -12.64
CA THR A 119 -3.81 -14.01 -12.25
C THR A 119 -4.15 -14.90 -13.45
N ARG A 120 -4.37 -14.31 -14.64
CA ARG A 120 -4.59 -15.10 -15.87
C ARG A 120 -3.34 -15.88 -16.31
N ARG A 121 -2.16 -15.30 -16.17
CA ARG A 121 -0.88 -15.94 -16.55
C ARG A 121 -0.40 -16.98 -15.56
N HIS A 122 -0.82 -16.86 -14.29
CA HIS A 122 -0.40 -17.74 -13.20
C HIS A 122 -1.63 -18.33 -12.48
N PRO A 123 -2.38 -19.25 -13.12
CA PRO A 123 -3.62 -19.79 -12.56
C PRO A 123 -3.41 -20.60 -11.28
N ASP A 124 -2.19 -21.13 -11.07
CA ASP A 124 -1.84 -21.90 -9.87
C ASP A 124 -1.40 -21.02 -8.68
N ILE A 125 -1.39 -19.67 -8.85
CA ILE A 125 -1.12 -18.73 -7.77
C ILE A 125 -2.42 -18.13 -7.26
N ALA A 126 -2.76 -18.40 -5.99
CA ALA A 126 -3.86 -17.75 -5.31
C ALA A 126 -3.43 -16.36 -4.86
N LEU A 127 -4.01 -15.29 -5.44
CA LEU A 127 -3.68 -13.90 -5.15
C LEU A 127 -4.73 -13.28 -4.23
N ARG A 128 -4.27 -12.70 -3.10
CA ARG A 128 -5.11 -11.89 -2.19
C ARG A 128 -4.65 -10.44 -2.23
N VAL A 129 -5.55 -9.54 -2.60
CA VAL A 129 -5.26 -8.12 -2.79
C VAL A 129 -5.96 -7.30 -1.72
N HIS A 130 -5.19 -6.50 -0.99
CA HIS A 130 -5.70 -5.51 -0.04
C HIS A 130 -5.40 -4.11 -0.57
N ILE A 131 -6.44 -3.33 -0.84
CA ILE A 131 -6.30 -1.95 -1.30
C ILE A 131 -6.70 -1.02 -0.16
N ASN A 132 -5.72 -0.39 0.48
CA ASN A 132 -5.92 0.64 1.49
C ASN A 132 -4.61 1.40 1.75
N ASP A 133 -4.70 2.63 2.26
CA ASP A 133 -3.55 3.48 2.57
C ASP A 133 -3.01 3.28 3.99
N ASN A 134 -3.68 2.44 4.79
CA ASN A 134 -3.24 2.12 6.14
C ASN A 134 -2.16 1.04 6.08
N ILE A 135 -0.91 1.46 6.05
CA ILE A 135 0.25 0.56 6.10
C ILE A 135 0.59 0.31 7.58
N GLY A 136 -0.39 -0.19 8.31
CA GLY A 136 -0.11 -0.84 9.59
C GLY A 136 0.75 -2.07 9.33
N ASP A 137 1.60 -2.33 10.23
CA ASP A 137 2.52 -3.45 10.38
C ASP A 137 2.60 -4.43 9.18
N LEU A 138 3.53 -4.17 8.23
CA LEU A 138 3.89 -5.09 7.14
C LEU A 138 4.51 -6.40 7.65
N VAL A 139 4.83 -6.46 8.94
CA VAL A 139 5.29 -7.66 9.65
C VAL A 139 4.13 -8.61 9.97
N SER A 140 2.86 -8.17 9.75
CA SER A 140 1.71 -9.04 9.97
C SER A 140 1.75 -10.24 9.00
N ALA A 141 1.28 -11.40 9.47
CA ALA A 141 1.14 -12.61 8.67
C ALA A 141 0.21 -12.45 7.46
N GLU A 142 -0.39 -11.27 7.28
CA GLU A 142 -1.39 -10.99 6.27
C GLU A 142 -0.84 -10.40 4.97
N VAL A 143 0.46 -10.06 4.88
CA VAL A 143 1.03 -9.38 3.70
C VAL A 143 2.41 -9.95 3.36
N ASP A 144 2.59 -10.38 2.12
CA ASP A 144 3.88 -10.84 1.58
C ASP A 144 4.63 -9.73 0.84
N LEU A 145 3.87 -8.87 0.15
CA LEU A 145 4.34 -7.71 -0.60
C LEU A 145 3.47 -6.49 -0.30
N ALA A 146 4.08 -5.32 -0.21
CA ALA A 146 3.31 -4.08 -0.23
C ALA A 146 3.94 -3.06 -1.16
N LEU A 147 3.09 -2.23 -1.78
CA LEU A 147 3.56 -1.02 -2.43
C LEU A 147 3.26 0.18 -1.53
N LYS A 148 4.19 1.12 -1.48
CA LYS A 148 4.04 2.38 -0.75
C LYS A 148 4.49 3.55 -1.59
N ILE A 149 3.72 4.64 -1.55
CA ILE A 149 4.12 5.92 -2.08
C ILE A 149 4.64 6.76 -0.92
N THR A 150 5.92 7.11 -0.96
CA THR A 150 6.58 7.88 0.10
C THR A 150 7.81 8.59 -0.44
N SER A 151 8.31 9.56 0.30
CA SER A 151 9.59 10.23 -0.01
C SER A 151 10.78 9.55 0.67
N ALA A 152 10.52 8.81 1.79
CA ALA A 152 11.52 8.00 2.47
C ALA A 152 10.93 6.62 2.78
N PRO A 153 11.61 5.53 2.42
CA PRO A 153 11.14 4.19 2.75
C PRO A 153 11.23 3.94 4.26
N PRO A 154 10.37 3.08 4.84
CA PRO A 154 10.48 2.68 6.24
C PRO A 154 11.80 1.93 6.47
N GLU A 155 12.47 2.21 7.58
CA GLU A 155 13.79 1.62 7.93
C GLU A 155 13.68 0.14 8.33
N ASP A 156 12.54 -0.28 8.82
CA ASP A 156 12.23 -1.63 9.29
C ASP A 156 11.79 -2.60 8.18
N HIS A 157 11.93 -2.21 6.89
CA HIS A 157 11.54 -3.00 5.73
C HIS A 157 12.64 -3.07 4.68
N VAL A 158 12.63 -4.16 3.91
CA VAL A 158 13.39 -4.21 2.66
C VAL A 158 12.61 -3.44 1.61
N ALA A 159 13.11 -2.27 1.24
CA ALA A 159 12.45 -1.36 0.32
C ALA A 159 13.21 -1.28 -1.01
N ARG A 160 12.51 -1.57 -2.11
CA ARG A 160 13.02 -1.40 -3.47
C ARG A 160 12.26 -0.30 -4.17
N ARG A 161 12.94 0.76 -4.56
CA ARG A 161 12.34 1.83 -5.37
C ARG A 161 11.98 1.32 -6.77
N LEU A 162 10.73 1.51 -7.19
CA LEU A 162 10.25 1.09 -8.51
C LEU A 162 10.27 2.25 -9.50
N CYS A 163 9.67 3.39 -9.16
CA CYS A 163 9.63 4.57 -10.02
C CYS A 163 9.46 5.86 -9.21
N ALA A 164 9.69 6.99 -9.86
CA ALA A 164 9.34 8.31 -9.36
C ALA A 164 7.84 8.57 -9.55
N ILE A 165 7.24 9.35 -8.65
CA ILE A 165 5.89 9.88 -8.79
C ILE A 165 5.97 11.39 -8.98
N GLN A 166 5.37 11.86 -10.06
CA GLN A 166 5.15 13.28 -10.30
C GLN A 166 3.73 13.65 -9.92
N TRP A 167 3.57 14.81 -9.34
CA TRP A 167 2.29 15.41 -8.99
C TRP A 167 1.94 16.51 -9.99
N CYS A 168 0.67 16.80 -10.14
CA CYS A 168 0.19 17.90 -10.97
C CYS A 168 -0.98 18.61 -10.30
N LEU A 169 -1.13 19.87 -10.64
CA LEU A 169 -2.37 20.63 -10.43
C LEU A 169 -3.19 20.49 -11.70
N CYS A 170 -4.42 20.05 -11.61
CA CYS A 170 -5.26 19.86 -12.79
C CYS A 170 -6.71 20.30 -12.53
N ALA A 171 -7.39 20.69 -13.61
CA ALA A 171 -8.79 21.06 -13.62
C ALA A 171 -9.42 20.70 -14.97
N THR A 172 -10.73 20.79 -15.11
CA THR A 172 -11.39 20.69 -16.42
C THR A 172 -10.96 21.86 -17.33
N PRO A 173 -10.88 21.69 -18.67
CA PRO A 173 -10.42 22.74 -19.59
C PRO A 173 -11.25 24.03 -19.49
N GLY A 174 -12.53 23.93 -19.13
CA GLY A 174 -13.42 25.09 -18.93
C GLY A 174 -13.37 25.70 -17.53
N PHE A 175 -12.46 25.27 -16.65
CA PHE A 175 -12.37 25.84 -15.29
C PHE A 175 -11.83 27.26 -15.34
N LEU A 176 -12.63 28.20 -14.84
CA LEU A 176 -12.30 29.63 -14.77
C LEU A 176 -12.44 30.13 -13.34
N LEU A 177 -11.51 30.97 -12.91
CA LEU A 177 -11.63 31.77 -11.71
C LEU A 177 -12.13 33.17 -12.11
N ASP A 178 -13.31 33.58 -11.65
CA ASP A 178 -13.90 34.87 -11.98
C ASP A 178 -13.97 35.12 -13.51
N GLY A 179 -14.29 34.07 -14.28
CA GLY A 179 -14.38 34.13 -15.74
C GLY A 179 -13.03 34.14 -16.49
N ARG A 180 -11.91 33.91 -15.80
CA ARG A 180 -10.57 33.94 -16.39
C ARG A 180 -9.75 32.67 -16.08
N PRO A 181 -8.87 32.22 -16.98
CA PRO A 181 -7.95 31.13 -16.71
C PRO A 181 -7.00 31.44 -15.55
N VAL A 182 -6.68 30.42 -14.75
CA VAL A 182 -5.72 30.50 -13.65
C VAL A 182 -4.31 30.50 -14.19
N ARG A 183 -3.60 31.63 -14.08
CA ARG A 183 -2.23 31.84 -14.62
C ARG A 183 -1.20 32.25 -13.57
N THR A 184 -1.62 32.49 -12.34
CA THR A 184 -0.72 32.92 -11.25
C THR A 184 -0.99 32.18 -9.95
N LEU A 185 0.02 32.13 -9.07
CA LEU A 185 -0.14 31.53 -7.74
C LEU A 185 -1.16 32.28 -6.88
N ALA A 186 -1.27 33.60 -7.01
CA ALA A 186 -2.29 34.39 -6.31
C ALA A 186 -3.71 33.97 -6.75
N GLN A 187 -3.92 33.68 -8.02
CA GLN A 187 -5.18 33.15 -8.52
C GLN A 187 -5.43 31.73 -8.03
N LEU A 188 -4.40 30.86 -8.05
CA LEU A 188 -4.51 29.50 -7.51
C LEU A 188 -4.96 29.50 -6.03
N GLY A 189 -4.40 30.41 -5.23
CA GLY A 189 -4.77 30.55 -3.81
C GLY A 189 -6.24 30.93 -3.57
N ARG A 190 -6.95 31.45 -4.59
CA ARG A 190 -8.38 31.78 -4.55
C ARG A 190 -9.28 30.67 -5.11
N CYS A 191 -8.69 29.65 -5.73
CA CYS A 191 -9.45 28.53 -6.30
C CYS A 191 -9.99 27.60 -5.22
N SER A 192 -11.12 26.97 -5.52
CA SER A 192 -11.56 25.79 -4.77
C SER A 192 -10.57 24.65 -4.99
N MET A 193 -9.84 24.26 -3.94
CA MET A 193 -8.83 23.21 -4.03
C MET A 193 -9.40 21.85 -3.61
N ILE A 194 -8.97 20.81 -4.34
CA ILE A 194 -9.24 19.40 -4.08
C ILE A 194 -7.89 18.73 -3.79
N ALA A 195 -7.75 18.05 -2.65
CA ALA A 195 -6.46 17.49 -2.25
C ALA A 195 -6.57 16.20 -1.44
N PRO A 196 -5.49 15.38 -1.38
CA PRO A 196 -5.43 14.22 -0.49
C PRO A 196 -5.61 14.61 0.98
N GLN A 197 -6.40 13.84 1.70
CA GLN A 197 -6.67 14.06 3.13
C GLN A 197 -5.42 13.98 4.00
N SER A 198 -4.43 13.17 3.60
CA SER A 198 -3.15 12.97 4.30
C SER A 198 -2.29 14.24 4.38
N LEU A 199 -2.57 15.28 3.56
CA LEU A 199 -1.90 16.58 3.66
C LEU A 199 -2.44 17.46 4.79
N GLY A 200 -3.57 17.08 5.43
CA GLY A 200 -4.18 17.84 6.49
C GLY A 200 -5.14 18.93 5.99
N ARG A 201 -5.90 19.51 6.92
CA ARG A 201 -6.93 20.54 6.60
C ARG A 201 -6.37 21.83 6.03
N ARG A 202 -5.13 22.15 6.38
CA ARG A 202 -4.35 23.28 5.84
C ARG A 202 -2.92 22.77 5.68
N PHE A 203 -2.32 23.04 4.55
CA PHE A 203 -0.94 22.65 4.28
C PHE A 203 -0.22 23.68 3.41
N ASP A 204 1.08 23.65 3.46
CA ASP A 204 1.95 24.47 2.64
C ASP A 204 2.26 23.68 1.35
N LEU A 205 1.58 24.02 0.26
CA LEU A 205 1.85 23.46 -1.07
C LEU A 205 3.16 24.03 -1.58
N ARG A 206 4.16 23.17 -1.70
CA ARG A 206 5.44 23.51 -2.31
C ARG A 206 5.35 23.33 -3.81
N LEU A 207 5.78 24.34 -4.53
CA LEU A 207 5.76 24.44 -5.99
C LEU A 207 7.15 24.72 -6.48
N LYS A 208 7.77 23.74 -7.13
CA LYS A 208 9.14 23.84 -7.63
C LYS A 208 9.11 24.37 -9.06
N PRO A 209 9.67 25.58 -9.34
CA PRO A 209 9.83 26.06 -10.69
C PRO A 209 10.97 25.31 -11.39
N ALA A 210 11.06 25.43 -12.72
CA ALA A 210 12.18 24.87 -13.49
C ALA A 210 13.54 25.46 -13.06
N HIS A 211 13.54 26.73 -12.64
CA HIS A 211 14.73 27.45 -12.15
C HIS A 211 14.34 28.30 -10.94
N GLY A 212 15.20 28.35 -9.93
CA GLY A 212 14.98 29.13 -8.70
C GLY A 212 14.49 28.29 -7.52
N ASP A 213 14.21 28.98 -6.42
CA ASP A 213 13.79 28.39 -5.17
C ASP A 213 12.30 27.94 -5.22
N PRO A 214 11.95 26.89 -4.47
CA PRO A 214 10.56 26.48 -4.33
C PRO A 214 9.69 27.58 -3.76
N LEU A 215 8.52 27.78 -4.34
CA LEU A 215 7.50 28.70 -3.84
C LEU A 215 6.54 27.95 -2.90
N ILE A 216 6.04 28.63 -1.90
CA ILE A 216 5.13 28.07 -0.92
C ILE A 216 3.78 28.80 -1.01
N LEU A 217 2.73 28.04 -1.21
CA LEU A 217 1.35 28.53 -1.19
C LEU A 217 0.60 27.84 -0.05
N ARG A 218 0.08 28.60 0.91
CA ARG A 218 -0.78 28.04 1.95
C ARG A 218 -2.17 27.74 1.39
N VAL A 219 -2.58 26.48 1.48
CA VAL A 219 -3.82 25.96 0.90
C VAL A 219 -4.75 25.44 1.99
N ALA A 220 -6.04 25.74 1.85
CA ALA A 220 -7.12 25.15 2.64
C ALA A 220 -8.11 24.48 1.67
N PRO A 221 -7.96 23.18 1.39
CA PRO A 221 -8.82 22.50 0.43
C PRO A 221 -10.28 22.51 0.85
N ARG A 222 -11.18 22.75 -0.11
CA ARG A 222 -12.62 22.64 0.10
C ARG A 222 -13.08 21.19 0.14
N LEU A 223 -12.40 20.29 -0.60
CA LEU A 223 -12.71 18.88 -0.68
C LEU A 223 -11.44 18.06 -0.44
N GLN A 224 -11.52 17.10 0.46
CA GLN A 224 -10.42 16.17 0.75
C GLN A 224 -10.94 14.75 0.87
N SER A 225 -10.15 13.79 0.39
CA SER A 225 -10.39 12.35 0.56
C SER A 225 -9.08 11.58 0.58
N GLY A 226 -9.08 10.40 1.23
CA GLY A 226 -8.04 9.37 1.04
C GLY A 226 -8.26 8.55 -0.24
N ASP A 227 -9.44 8.64 -0.84
CA ASP A 227 -9.81 7.91 -2.05
C ASP A 227 -9.47 8.73 -3.31
N TYR A 228 -8.42 8.33 -4.01
CA TYR A 228 -7.95 9.02 -5.22
C TYR A 228 -8.91 8.90 -6.42
N PRO A 229 -9.60 7.78 -6.68
CA PRO A 229 -10.70 7.71 -7.62
C PRO A 229 -11.76 8.79 -7.37
N PHE A 230 -12.19 8.96 -6.12
CA PHE A 230 -13.15 10.00 -5.75
C PHE A 230 -12.62 11.43 -6.01
N LEU A 231 -11.34 11.70 -5.68
CA LEU A 231 -10.72 13.01 -5.96
C LEU A 231 -10.64 13.29 -7.47
N ARG A 232 -10.31 12.26 -8.27
CA ARG A 232 -10.33 12.36 -9.74
C ARG A 232 -11.72 12.68 -10.27
N ASP A 233 -12.72 11.97 -9.78
CA ASP A 233 -14.10 12.18 -10.22
C ASP A 233 -14.62 13.58 -9.80
N ALA A 234 -14.21 14.08 -8.64
CA ALA A 234 -14.52 15.43 -8.18
C ALA A 234 -13.93 16.52 -9.11
N VAL A 235 -12.69 16.36 -9.56
CA VAL A 235 -12.11 17.33 -10.50
C VAL A 235 -12.75 17.22 -11.89
N LEU A 236 -13.10 16.03 -12.36
CA LEU A 236 -13.85 15.84 -13.61
C LEU A 236 -15.23 16.46 -13.56
N ALA A 237 -15.86 16.47 -12.40
CA ALA A 237 -17.12 17.19 -12.17
C ALA A 237 -16.98 18.73 -12.11
N GLY A 238 -15.77 19.27 -12.31
CA GLY A 238 -15.51 20.72 -12.34
C GLY A 238 -15.54 21.41 -10.98
N LEU A 239 -15.38 20.67 -9.86
CA LEU A 239 -15.52 21.22 -8.50
C LEU A 239 -14.33 22.10 -8.07
N GLY A 240 -13.24 22.16 -8.86
CA GLY A 240 -12.10 22.99 -8.54
C GLY A 240 -10.79 22.51 -9.19
N VAL A 241 -9.68 22.98 -8.64
CA VAL A 241 -8.32 22.56 -9.03
C VAL A 241 -7.87 21.44 -8.09
N ALA A 242 -7.48 20.29 -8.64
CA ALA A 242 -7.03 19.16 -7.86
C ALA A 242 -5.51 19.05 -7.84
N LEU A 243 -4.94 18.72 -6.66
CA LEU A 243 -3.58 18.25 -6.50
C LEU A 243 -3.60 16.73 -6.52
N LEU A 244 -3.14 16.11 -7.61
CA LEU A 244 -3.17 14.66 -7.82
C LEU A 244 -1.84 14.14 -8.38
N PRO A 245 -1.48 12.88 -8.08
CA PRO A 245 -0.36 12.25 -8.76
C PRO A 245 -0.73 11.98 -10.23
N ARG A 246 0.21 12.18 -11.13
CA ARG A 246 -0.04 12.05 -12.56
C ARG A 246 -0.56 10.68 -12.98
N TYR A 247 -0.12 9.59 -12.32
CA TYR A 247 -0.65 8.26 -12.61
C TYR A 247 -2.17 8.13 -12.40
N ALA A 248 -2.75 8.98 -11.56
CA ALA A 248 -4.19 8.95 -11.26
C ALA A 248 -5.05 9.65 -12.33
N VAL A 249 -4.44 10.52 -13.15
CA VAL A 249 -5.16 11.37 -14.12
C VAL A 249 -4.49 11.42 -15.50
N TRP A 250 -3.48 10.56 -15.76
CA TRP A 250 -2.71 10.63 -17.01
C TRP A 250 -3.56 10.40 -18.27
N THR A 251 -4.55 9.48 -18.19
CA THR A 251 -5.48 9.24 -19.29
C THR A 251 -6.36 10.45 -19.55
N GLN A 252 -6.88 11.09 -18.51
CA GLN A 252 -7.71 12.28 -18.62
C GLN A 252 -6.94 13.50 -19.13
N LEU A 253 -5.67 13.62 -18.76
CA LEU A 253 -4.77 14.65 -19.31
C LEU A 253 -4.46 14.39 -20.77
N ARG A 254 -4.17 13.14 -21.14
CA ARG A 254 -3.92 12.74 -22.54
C ARG A 254 -5.14 12.97 -23.42
N ASP A 255 -6.32 12.60 -22.94
CA ASP A 255 -7.58 12.68 -23.69
C ASP A 255 -8.21 14.09 -23.64
N GLY A 256 -7.55 15.07 -23.01
CA GLY A 256 -7.99 16.46 -22.93
C GLY A 256 -9.22 16.71 -22.03
N LEU A 257 -9.61 15.71 -21.21
CA LEU A 257 -10.68 15.85 -20.22
C LEU A 257 -10.25 16.68 -19.01
N LEU A 258 -8.96 16.70 -18.73
CA LEU A 258 -8.31 17.55 -17.74
C LEU A 258 -7.16 18.31 -18.39
N THR A 259 -6.83 19.47 -17.83
CA THR A 259 -5.67 20.28 -18.22
C THR A 259 -4.82 20.60 -16.99
N GLU A 260 -3.52 20.72 -17.17
CA GLU A 260 -2.63 21.15 -16.09
C GLU A 260 -2.79 22.64 -15.83
N ILE A 261 -2.89 23.00 -14.57
CA ILE A 261 -2.88 24.38 -14.07
C ILE A 261 -1.47 24.71 -13.60
N LEU A 262 -0.95 25.85 -14.04
CA LEU A 262 0.42 26.32 -13.76
C LEU A 262 1.46 25.22 -14.07
N PRO A 263 1.49 24.74 -15.33
CA PRO A 263 2.39 23.65 -15.71
C PRO A 263 3.87 24.01 -15.61
N GLU A 264 4.26 25.25 -15.39
CA GLU A 264 5.64 25.68 -15.10
C GLU A 264 6.15 25.25 -13.74
N PHE A 265 5.26 24.85 -12.82
CA PHE A 265 5.62 24.38 -11.51
C PHE A 265 5.43 22.86 -11.37
N GLU A 266 6.30 22.23 -10.59
CA GLU A 266 6.15 20.87 -10.11
C GLU A 266 5.66 20.91 -8.65
N PRO A 267 4.40 20.57 -8.38
CA PRO A 267 3.89 20.55 -7.02
C PRO A 267 4.39 19.32 -6.25
N GLU A 268 4.70 19.52 -4.96
CA GLU A 268 5.02 18.42 -4.06
C GLU A 268 3.72 17.84 -3.46
N GLY A 269 3.61 16.52 -3.45
CA GLY A 269 2.49 15.80 -2.84
C GLY A 269 2.91 14.89 -1.71
N VAL A 270 2.12 13.84 -1.43
CA VAL A 270 2.28 12.96 -0.26
C VAL A 270 3.52 12.08 -0.31
N GLY A 271 4.15 11.94 -1.47
CA GLY A 271 5.37 11.17 -1.68
C GLY A 271 5.83 11.28 -3.12
N ASN A 272 7.10 11.01 -3.36
CA ASN A 272 7.75 11.22 -4.66
C ASN A 272 8.21 9.93 -5.35
N ALA A 273 8.02 8.76 -4.73
CA ALA A 273 8.40 7.48 -5.31
C ALA A 273 7.49 6.35 -4.85
N VAL A 274 7.36 5.33 -5.72
CA VAL A 274 6.76 4.04 -5.39
C VAL A 274 7.85 3.11 -4.91
N TYR A 275 7.65 2.50 -3.76
CA TYR A 275 8.50 1.45 -3.23
C TYR A 275 7.74 0.13 -3.15
N LEU A 276 8.40 -0.95 -3.54
CA LEU A 276 8.01 -2.31 -3.23
C LEU A 276 8.65 -2.67 -1.89
N LEU A 277 7.84 -3.09 -0.95
CA LEU A 277 8.25 -3.41 0.42
C LEU A 277 8.04 -4.90 0.70
N THR A 278 9.02 -5.50 1.37
CA THR A 278 8.93 -6.85 1.94
C THR A 278 9.41 -6.83 3.38
N ALA A 279 8.98 -7.80 4.19
CA ALA A 279 9.47 -7.91 5.55
C ALA A 279 10.97 -8.26 5.54
N PRO A 280 11.77 -7.68 6.46
CA PRO A 280 13.18 -8.05 6.61
C PRO A 280 13.29 -9.51 7.06
N ASN A 281 14.39 -10.16 6.70
CA ASN A 281 14.69 -11.56 7.08
C ASN A 281 13.62 -12.58 6.66
N ARG A 282 12.87 -12.29 5.59
CA ARG A 282 11.88 -13.17 5.00
C ARG A 282 12.35 -13.59 3.62
N PHE A 283 12.48 -14.89 3.38
CA PHE A 283 12.73 -15.41 2.04
C PHE A 283 11.42 -15.44 1.25
N PRO A 284 11.26 -14.61 0.20
CA PRO A 284 10.03 -14.61 -0.56
C PRO A 284 9.86 -15.92 -1.32
N SER A 285 8.66 -16.51 -1.28
CA SER A 285 8.32 -17.69 -2.08
C SER A 285 8.50 -17.42 -3.57
N MET A 286 8.61 -18.48 -4.39
CA MET A 286 8.68 -18.34 -5.85
C MET A 286 7.47 -17.60 -6.41
N ALA A 287 6.27 -17.83 -5.86
CA ALA A 287 5.05 -17.10 -6.23
C ALA A 287 5.15 -15.60 -5.89
N THR A 288 5.69 -15.26 -4.71
CA THR A 288 5.94 -13.86 -4.30
C THR A 288 6.95 -13.18 -5.21
N GLN A 289 8.03 -13.89 -5.57
CA GLN A 289 9.05 -13.37 -6.51
C GLN A 289 8.47 -13.15 -7.91
N ALA A 290 7.64 -14.07 -8.40
CA ALA A 290 6.97 -13.96 -9.69
C ALA A 290 6.05 -12.72 -9.73
N LEU A 291 5.24 -12.49 -8.68
CA LEU A 291 4.38 -11.31 -8.59
C LEU A 291 5.21 -10.03 -8.51
N ALA A 292 6.25 -9.98 -7.67
CA ALA A 292 7.12 -8.83 -7.52
C ALA A 292 7.82 -8.46 -8.84
N GLY A 293 8.32 -9.46 -9.57
CA GLY A 293 8.93 -9.30 -10.89
C GLY A 293 7.93 -8.75 -11.91
N PHE A 294 6.73 -9.33 -11.95
CA PHE A 294 5.68 -8.92 -12.87
C PHE A 294 5.23 -7.47 -12.64
N VAL A 295 4.94 -7.11 -11.38
CA VAL A 295 4.53 -5.74 -11.02
C VAL A 295 5.63 -4.73 -11.38
N ARG A 296 6.90 -5.06 -11.09
CA ARG A 296 8.04 -4.21 -11.46
C ARG A 296 8.10 -3.98 -12.96
N GLU A 297 8.05 -5.05 -13.76
CA GLU A 297 8.12 -4.98 -15.22
C GLU A 297 6.99 -4.12 -15.80
N GLN A 298 5.77 -4.26 -15.28
CA GLN A 298 4.63 -3.46 -15.73
C GLN A 298 4.79 -1.97 -15.38
N ILE A 299 5.29 -1.66 -14.18
CA ILE A 299 5.57 -0.27 -13.79
C ILE A 299 6.69 0.32 -14.65
N GLU A 300 7.78 -0.43 -14.89
CA GLU A 300 8.88 0.00 -15.76
C GLU A 300 8.41 0.31 -17.18
N ARG A 301 7.50 -0.47 -17.74
CA ARG A 301 6.92 -0.24 -19.08
C ARG A 301 6.09 1.04 -19.15
N HIS A 302 5.26 1.31 -18.15
CA HIS A 302 4.27 2.39 -18.20
C HIS A 302 4.65 3.65 -17.42
N GLN A 303 5.74 3.64 -16.64
CA GLN A 303 6.15 4.84 -15.91
C GLN A 303 6.41 6.05 -16.81
N GLY A 304 6.75 5.81 -18.09
CA GLY A 304 6.92 6.86 -19.11
C GLY A 304 5.63 7.65 -19.36
N ASP A 305 4.48 6.97 -19.35
CA ASP A 305 3.17 7.56 -19.60
C ASP A 305 2.75 8.52 -18.46
N TRP A 306 3.25 8.30 -17.24
CA TRP A 306 2.98 9.14 -16.09
C TRP A 306 3.91 10.35 -15.99
N ARG A 307 4.98 10.37 -16.77
CA ARG A 307 5.91 11.50 -16.82
C ARG A 307 5.29 12.63 -17.63
N ARG A 308 5.63 13.82 -17.23
CA ARG A 308 5.32 14.98 -18.05
C ARG A 308 6.10 14.86 -19.37
N PRO A 309 5.47 15.10 -20.54
CA PRO A 309 6.22 15.26 -21.78
C PRO A 309 7.32 16.28 -21.58
N ALA A 310 8.52 15.97 -22.10
CA ALA A 310 9.61 16.94 -22.07
C ALA A 310 9.14 18.23 -22.74
N ARG A 311 9.30 19.36 -22.06
CA ARG A 311 9.02 20.66 -22.69
C ARG A 311 9.87 20.79 -23.92
N PRO A 312 9.29 21.22 -25.08
CA PRO A 312 10.12 21.71 -26.14
C PRO A 312 10.98 22.86 -25.59
N ALA A 313 12.29 22.84 -25.87
CA ALA A 313 13.17 23.93 -25.50
C ALA A 313 12.52 25.24 -26.00
N ALA A 314 12.41 26.21 -25.11
CA ALA A 314 11.94 27.53 -25.49
C ALA A 314 12.85 28.06 -26.61
N PRO A 315 12.30 28.64 -27.68
CA PRO A 315 13.07 29.19 -28.79
C PRO A 315 14.01 30.31 -28.33
#